data_9f35a01f167c0a853bed7d969cd42a8f
#
_entry.id   9f35a01f167c0a853bed7d969cd42a8f
#
_cell.length_a   1.000
_cell.length_b   1.000
_cell.length_c   1.000
_cell.angle_alpha   90.00
_cell.angle_beta   90.00
_cell.angle_gamma   90.00
#
_symmetry.space_group_name_H-M   'P 1'
#
loop_
_entity.id
_entity.type
_entity.pdbx_description
1 polymer ?
#
loop_
_entity_poly.entity_id
_entity_poly.type
_entity_poly.pdbx_seq_one_letter_code
_entity_poly.pdbx_strand_id
1 'polypeptide(L)'
;MKKYLKETAKYLLRCPLIISPYVVEIEKMYGMTSDELNRRNEEVFLRIFRNAYRKSPFYHRLYTETGIGLEDIKSLTDMEKLPIITKEMVKKHADEMLVVPKWKLIANHTSGTTGTPLKVYEDWPSIWREQAYFYCYRKRCGFIYGQPLVSLRGNLEKKELYLKVHISNTLYLSSYNINSQTVQTYYDQILKHKPVAIEGYPSSLYSLALMLRDRGLQLHIPLAFTSSE
;
A
#
# COMPACT_ATOMS: atom_id res chain seq x y z
N MET A 1 -23.88 -2.45 2.53
CA MET A 1 -24.02 -2.07 1.10
C MET A 1 -22.93 -1.10 0.62
N LYS A 2 -22.76 0.08 1.22
CA LYS A 2 -21.72 1.07 0.79
C LYS A 2 -20.29 0.51 0.72
N LYS A 3 -19.88 -0.30 1.69
CA LYS A 3 -18.54 -0.88 1.74
C LYS A 3 -18.32 -1.92 0.64
N TYR A 4 -19.28 -2.80 0.41
CA TYR A 4 -19.23 -3.77 -0.69
C TYR A 4 -18.99 -3.06 -2.03
N LEU A 5 -19.76 -2.01 -2.32
CA LEU A 5 -19.62 -1.22 -3.54
C LEU A 5 -18.24 -0.54 -3.63
N LYS A 6 -17.73 -0.01 -2.51
CA LYS A 6 -16.39 0.59 -2.46
C LYS A 6 -15.28 -0.41 -2.77
N GLU A 7 -15.32 -1.60 -2.17
CA GLU A 7 -14.30 -2.65 -2.43
C GLU A 7 -14.42 -3.21 -3.85
N THR A 8 -15.65 -3.34 -4.37
CA THR A 8 -15.89 -3.71 -5.78
C THR A 8 -15.29 -2.66 -6.73
N ALA A 9 -15.54 -1.38 -6.50
CA ALA A 9 -14.99 -0.31 -7.34
C ALA A 9 -13.45 -0.29 -7.28
N LYS A 10 -12.87 -0.42 -6.09
CA LYS A 10 -11.40 -0.52 -5.95
C LYS A 10 -10.83 -1.70 -6.73
N TYR A 11 -11.47 -2.86 -6.65
CA TYR A 11 -11.03 -4.05 -7.38
C TYR A 11 -11.03 -3.82 -8.89
N LEU A 12 -12.10 -3.24 -9.43
CA LEU A 12 -12.23 -2.95 -10.87
C LEU A 12 -11.21 -1.90 -11.33
N LEU A 13 -11.03 -0.81 -10.57
CA LEU A 13 -10.07 0.26 -10.89
C LEU A 13 -8.60 -0.16 -10.75
N ARG A 14 -8.32 -1.30 -10.14
CA ARG A 14 -6.97 -1.86 -9.90
C ARG A 14 -6.76 -3.20 -10.59
N CYS A 15 -7.64 -3.57 -11.52
CA CYS A 15 -7.57 -4.83 -12.24
C CYS A 15 -6.36 -4.88 -13.20
N PRO A 16 -5.88 -6.08 -13.56
CA PRO A 16 -4.71 -6.26 -14.43
C PRO A 16 -4.77 -5.49 -15.75
N LEU A 17 -5.96 -5.29 -16.33
CA LEU A 17 -6.13 -4.52 -17.57
C LEU A 17 -5.72 -3.05 -17.38
N ILE A 18 -6.12 -2.42 -16.27
CA ILE A 18 -5.82 -1.00 -16.00
C ILE A 18 -4.35 -0.82 -15.62
N ILE A 19 -3.79 -1.73 -14.81
CA ILE A 19 -2.41 -1.64 -14.34
C ILE A 19 -1.37 -2.22 -15.31
N SER A 20 -1.80 -2.81 -16.44
CA SER A 20 -0.92 -3.51 -17.38
C SER A 20 0.31 -2.72 -17.84
N PRO A 21 0.26 -1.41 -18.13
CA PRO A 21 1.46 -0.67 -18.52
C PRO A 21 2.53 -0.67 -17.42
N TYR A 22 2.10 -0.54 -16.16
CA TYR A 22 3.00 -0.57 -15.00
C TYR A 22 3.52 -1.99 -14.71
N VAL A 23 2.70 -3.02 -14.96
CA VAL A 23 3.14 -4.43 -14.85
C VAL A 23 4.28 -4.70 -15.83
N VAL A 24 4.15 -4.27 -17.09
CA VAL A 24 5.23 -4.41 -18.09
C VAL A 24 6.51 -3.68 -17.65
N GLU A 25 6.37 -2.47 -17.12
CA GLU A 25 7.50 -1.70 -16.57
C GLU A 25 8.21 -2.47 -15.44
N ILE A 26 7.45 -3.00 -14.48
CA ILE A 26 7.99 -3.71 -13.32
C ILE A 26 8.60 -5.05 -13.72
N GLU A 27 7.97 -5.80 -14.62
CA GLU A 27 8.53 -7.07 -15.10
C GLU A 27 9.88 -6.86 -15.84
N LYS A 28 10.04 -5.76 -16.57
CA LYS A 28 11.34 -5.37 -17.14
C LYS A 28 12.39 -5.11 -16.05
N MET A 29 12.00 -4.45 -14.95
CA MET A 29 12.92 -4.17 -13.84
C MET A 29 13.47 -5.44 -13.18
N TYR A 30 12.71 -6.53 -13.16
CA TYR A 30 13.19 -7.81 -12.64
C TYR A 30 14.31 -8.45 -13.48
N GLY A 31 14.47 -8.06 -14.73
CA GLY A 31 15.55 -8.50 -15.61
C GLY A 31 16.76 -7.56 -15.64
N MET A 32 16.71 -6.42 -14.93
CA MET A 32 17.77 -5.43 -14.90
C MET A 32 18.93 -5.88 -14.00
N THR A 33 20.14 -5.53 -14.38
CA THR A 33 21.31 -5.61 -13.52
C THR A 33 21.26 -4.56 -12.41
N SER A 34 22.08 -4.72 -11.37
CA SER A 34 22.19 -3.74 -10.29
C SER A 34 22.54 -2.33 -10.81
N ASP A 35 23.45 -2.26 -11.80
CA ASP A 35 23.88 -0.98 -12.38
C ASP A 35 22.77 -0.31 -13.19
N GLU A 36 21.95 -1.08 -13.90
CA GLU A 36 20.78 -0.57 -14.61
C GLU A 36 19.72 -0.07 -13.65
N LEU A 37 19.48 -0.79 -12.55
CA LEU A 37 18.55 -0.36 -11.50
C LEU A 37 19.04 0.92 -10.80
N ASN A 38 20.34 1.02 -10.51
CA ASN A 38 20.93 2.22 -9.90
C ASN A 38 20.79 3.43 -10.80
N ARG A 39 21.13 3.30 -12.10
CA ARG A 39 20.93 4.39 -13.08
C ARG A 39 19.47 4.82 -13.14
N ARG A 40 18.55 3.86 -13.23
CA ARG A 40 17.11 4.16 -13.24
C ARG A 40 16.67 4.87 -11.97
N ASN A 41 17.13 4.45 -10.80
CA ASN A 41 16.80 5.07 -9.52
C ASN A 41 17.32 6.52 -9.47
N GLU A 42 18.53 6.76 -9.96
CA GLU A 42 19.09 8.11 -10.06
C GLU A 42 18.27 9.02 -11.00
N GLU A 43 17.90 8.53 -12.18
CA GLU A 43 17.02 9.25 -13.11
C GLU A 43 15.68 9.62 -12.48
N VAL A 44 15.07 8.66 -11.76
CA VAL A 44 13.78 8.86 -11.06
C VAL A 44 13.94 9.89 -9.94
N PHE A 45 15.00 9.79 -9.13
CA PHE A 45 15.31 10.74 -8.06
C PHE A 45 15.49 12.16 -8.59
N LEU A 46 16.33 12.34 -9.61
CA LEU A 46 16.58 13.66 -10.21
C LEU A 46 15.30 14.26 -10.82
N ARG A 47 14.47 13.43 -11.42
CA ARG A 47 13.15 13.87 -11.94
C ARG A 47 12.22 14.33 -10.82
N ILE A 48 12.16 13.59 -9.70
CA ILE A 48 11.34 13.93 -8.52
C ILE A 48 11.84 15.26 -7.93
N PHE A 49 13.15 15.40 -7.70
CA PHE A 49 13.76 16.62 -7.18
C PHE A 49 13.44 17.84 -8.06
N ARG A 50 13.73 17.75 -9.37
CA ARG A 50 13.45 18.83 -10.33
C ARG A 50 11.97 19.20 -10.38
N ASN A 51 11.09 18.21 -10.29
CA ASN A 51 9.65 18.45 -10.30
C ASN A 51 9.18 19.11 -9.00
N ALA A 52 9.70 18.69 -7.84
CA ALA A 52 9.44 19.31 -6.54
C ALA A 52 9.95 20.76 -6.52
N TYR A 53 11.20 21.00 -6.93
CA TYR A 53 11.81 22.33 -6.99
C TYR A 53 10.99 23.30 -7.85
N ARG A 54 10.56 22.84 -9.05
CA ARG A 54 9.88 23.72 -10.03
C ARG A 54 8.40 23.96 -9.75
N LYS A 55 7.72 23.02 -9.09
CA LYS A 55 6.25 23.03 -9.03
C LYS A 55 5.68 23.14 -7.63
N SER A 56 6.43 22.78 -6.58
CA SER A 56 5.96 22.85 -5.21
C SER A 56 6.42 24.17 -4.57
N PRO A 57 5.51 25.05 -4.12
CA PRO A 57 5.87 26.27 -3.40
C PRO A 57 6.71 25.99 -2.15
N PHE A 58 6.38 24.93 -1.41
CA PHE A 58 7.12 24.53 -0.22
C PHE A 58 8.56 24.13 -0.52
N TYR A 59 8.77 23.19 -1.46
CA TYR A 59 10.11 22.68 -1.77
C TYR A 59 10.96 23.76 -2.46
N HIS A 60 10.37 24.58 -3.33
CA HIS A 60 11.09 25.70 -3.94
C HIS A 60 11.65 26.65 -2.89
N ARG A 61 10.81 27.09 -1.95
CA ARG A 61 11.21 27.98 -0.84
C ARG A 61 12.28 27.31 0.03
N LEU A 62 12.03 26.08 0.50
CA LEU A 62 12.94 25.36 1.38
C LEU A 62 14.34 25.18 0.77
N TYR A 63 14.43 24.78 -0.48
CA TYR A 63 15.72 24.58 -1.16
C TYR A 63 16.42 25.91 -1.40
N THR A 64 15.70 26.95 -1.81
CA THR A 64 16.27 28.30 -2.00
C THR A 64 16.81 28.86 -0.69
N GLU A 65 16.07 28.76 0.42
CA GLU A 65 16.49 29.20 1.75
C GLU A 65 17.72 28.45 2.28
N THR A 66 17.90 27.20 1.88
CA THR A 66 19.08 26.39 2.22
C THR A 66 20.20 26.50 1.20
N GLY A 67 20.08 27.35 0.20
CA GLY A 67 21.11 27.60 -0.81
C GLY A 67 21.25 26.50 -1.85
N ILE A 68 20.24 25.62 -2.00
CA ILE A 68 20.25 24.50 -2.96
C ILE A 68 19.54 24.90 -4.24
N GLY A 69 20.27 24.93 -5.35
CA GLY A 69 19.74 25.14 -6.69
C GLY A 69 19.57 23.82 -7.48
N LEU A 70 19.00 23.93 -8.68
CA LEU A 70 18.81 22.78 -9.57
C LEU A 70 20.12 22.10 -9.99
N GLU A 71 21.21 22.87 -10.07
CA GLU A 71 22.53 22.40 -10.53
C GLU A 71 23.37 21.78 -9.42
N ASP A 72 22.93 21.88 -8.16
CA ASP A 72 23.65 21.30 -7.01
C ASP A 72 23.35 19.82 -6.79
N ILE A 73 22.26 19.33 -7.40
CA ILE A 73 21.78 17.94 -7.30
C ILE A 73 21.90 17.28 -8.67
N LYS A 74 22.95 16.48 -8.86
CA LYS A 74 23.30 15.82 -10.13
C LYS A 74 23.27 14.30 -10.08
N SER A 75 23.29 13.72 -8.87
CA SER A 75 23.33 12.28 -8.64
C SER A 75 22.50 11.87 -7.43
N LEU A 76 22.29 10.59 -7.29
CA LEU A 76 21.57 10.04 -6.12
C LEU A 76 22.33 10.29 -4.81
N THR A 77 23.66 10.36 -4.84
CA THR A 77 24.48 10.65 -3.65
C THR A 77 24.30 12.08 -3.14
N ASP A 78 23.89 13.01 -4.01
CA ASP A 78 23.59 14.39 -3.60
C ASP A 78 22.32 14.51 -2.75
N MET A 79 21.56 13.42 -2.58
CA MET A 79 20.40 13.38 -1.69
C MET A 79 20.76 13.79 -0.25
N GLU A 80 21.98 13.52 0.19
CA GLU A 80 22.47 13.89 1.53
C GLU A 80 22.54 15.41 1.75
N LYS A 81 22.59 16.20 0.67
CA LYS A 81 22.56 17.67 0.73
C LYS A 81 21.16 18.22 1.02
N LEU A 82 20.12 17.42 0.75
CA LEU A 82 18.74 17.88 0.88
C LEU A 82 18.33 17.98 2.36
N PRO A 83 17.58 19.04 2.73
CA PRO A 83 17.11 19.21 4.10
C PRO A 83 16.12 18.11 4.49
N ILE A 84 16.18 17.70 5.76
CA ILE A 84 15.27 16.69 6.33
C ILE A 84 13.86 17.29 6.48
N ILE A 85 12.87 16.58 5.98
CA ILE A 85 11.47 16.95 6.10
C ILE A 85 10.86 16.24 7.31
N THR A 86 10.37 17.00 8.29
CA THR A 86 9.73 16.46 9.48
C THR A 86 8.23 16.23 9.27
N LYS A 87 7.64 15.39 10.12
CA LYS A 87 6.18 15.14 10.12
C LYS A 87 5.38 16.42 10.38
N GLU A 88 5.90 17.31 11.22
CA GLU A 88 5.30 18.59 11.54
C GLU A 88 5.29 19.53 10.33
N MET A 89 6.39 19.56 9.56
CA MET A 89 6.47 20.31 8.31
C MET A 89 5.43 19.81 7.30
N VAL A 90 5.31 18.48 7.14
CA VAL A 90 4.31 17.90 6.24
C VAL A 90 2.89 18.26 6.69
N LYS A 91 2.59 18.18 7.98
CA LYS A 91 1.26 18.57 8.51
C LYS A 91 0.94 20.04 8.23
N LYS A 92 1.90 20.91 8.43
CA LYS A 92 1.73 22.37 8.30
C LYS A 92 1.61 22.81 6.85
N HIS A 93 2.37 22.17 5.95
CA HIS A 93 2.54 22.62 4.57
C HIS A 93 2.05 21.60 3.52
N ALA A 94 1.20 20.63 3.90
CA ALA A 94 0.75 19.54 3.01
C ALA A 94 0.24 20.04 1.64
N ASP A 95 -0.52 21.12 1.61
CA ASP A 95 -1.09 21.67 0.37
C ASP A 95 -0.04 22.40 -0.47
N GLU A 96 0.97 23.04 0.16
CA GLU A 96 2.08 23.71 -0.53
C GLU A 96 3.11 22.73 -1.11
N MET A 97 3.13 21.48 -0.61
CA MET A 97 4.01 20.42 -1.11
C MET A 97 3.54 19.82 -2.44
N LEU A 98 2.30 20.10 -2.86
CA LEU A 98 1.73 19.51 -4.05
C LEU A 98 2.41 20.03 -5.33
N VAL A 99 2.67 19.09 -6.26
CA VAL A 99 3.24 19.38 -7.59
C VAL A 99 2.19 19.32 -8.71
N VAL A 100 0.96 18.92 -8.36
CA VAL A 100 -0.21 18.86 -9.24
C VAL A 100 -1.44 19.43 -8.52
N PRO A 101 -2.45 19.91 -9.26
CA PRO A 101 -3.67 20.44 -8.66
C PRO A 101 -4.38 19.42 -7.75
N LYS A 102 -4.82 19.87 -6.60
CA LYS A 102 -5.43 19.05 -5.54
C LYS A 102 -6.65 18.22 -6.01
N TRP A 103 -7.42 18.73 -6.98
CA TRP A 103 -8.57 18.02 -7.53
C TRP A 103 -8.20 16.74 -8.32
N LYS A 104 -6.93 16.59 -8.72
CA LYS A 104 -6.40 15.37 -9.36
C LYS A 104 -5.91 14.31 -8.35
N LEU A 105 -5.97 14.64 -7.05
CA LEU A 105 -5.38 13.83 -6.00
C LEU A 105 -6.45 13.20 -5.10
N ILE A 106 -6.10 12.06 -4.55
CA ILE A 106 -6.88 11.34 -3.55
C ILE A 106 -6.21 11.57 -2.20
N ALA A 107 -6.99 12.06 -1.24
CA ALA A 107 -6.49 12.22 0.12
C ALA A 107 -6.59 10.91 0.90
N ASN A 108 -5.48 10.47 1.47
CA ASN A 108 -5.37 9.36 2.39
C ASN A 108 -4.88 9.84 3.76
N HIS A 109 -5.05 9.01 4.79
CA HIS A 109 -4.59 9.31 6.14
C HIS A 109 -3.79 8.12 6.66
N THR A 110 -2.65 8.41 7.30
CA THR A 110 -1.90 7.37 8.01
C THR A 110 -2.64 6.95 9.27
N SER A 111 -2.48 5.71 9.70
CA SER A 111 -3.16 5.14 10.88
C SER A 111 -2.77 5.77 12.23
N GLY A 112 -1.70 6.57 12.27
CA GLY A 112 -1.27 7.39 13.40
C GLY A 112 -1.40 6.73 14.78
N THR A 113 -0.51 5.81 15.12
CA THR A 113 -0.49 5.13 16.43
C THR A 113 -0.16 6.06 17.61
N THR A 114 0.45 7.21 17.35
CA THR A 114 0.98 8.14 18.35
C THR A 114 0.47 9.57 18.25
N GLY A 115 -0.66 9.82 17.58
CA GLY A 115 -1.18 11.18 17.47
C GLY A 115 -2.10 11.40 16.28
N THR A 116 -2.28 12.66 15.88
CA THR A 116 -3.13 13.05 14.75
C THR A 116 -2.67 12.36 13.45
N PRO A 117 -3.57 11.70 12.69
CA PRO A 117 -3.24 11.08 11.43
C PRO A 117 -2.63 12.10 10.45
N LEU A 118 -1.58 11.70 9.74
CA LEU A 118 -0.99 12.51 8.68
C LEU A 118 -1.84 12.37 7.43
N LYS A 119 -2.25 13.50 6.86
CA LYS A 119 -2.90 13.55 5.56
C LYS A 119 -1.85 13.50 4.46
N VAL A 120 -1.98 12.55 3.55
CA VAL A 120 -1.12 12.39 2.38
C VAL A 120 -1.97 12.37 1.12
N TYR A 121 -1.38 12.76 0.00
CA TYR A 121 -2.07 12.84 -1.27
C TYR A 121 -1.41 11.91 -2.28
N GLU A 122 -2.22 11.19 -3.05
CA GLU A 122 -1.79 10.28 -4.10
C GLU A 122 -2.55 10.56 -5.39
N ASP A 123 -1.91 10.40 -6.52
CA ASP A 123 -2.57 10.39 -7.82
C ASP A 123 -2.87 8.95 -8.30
N TRP A 124 -3.74 8.80 -9.28
CA TRP A 124 -4.07 7.50 -9.84
C TRP A 124 -2.86 6.74 -10.40
N PRO A 125 -1.94 7.37 -11.15
CA PRO A 125 -0.72 6.72 -11.62
C PRO A 125 0.12 6.09 -10.49
N SER A 126 0.26 6.77 -9.35
CA SER A 126 0.98 6.23 -8.18
C SER A 126 0.25 5.02 -7.58
N ILE A 127 -1.08 5.10 -7.43
CA ILE A 127 -1.90 3.99 -6.94
C ILE A 127 -1.81 2.78 -7.89
N TRP A 128 -1.88 2.99 -9.19
CA TRP A 128 -1.78 1.90 -10.18
C TRP A 128 -0.40 1.26 -10.20
N ARG A 129 0.67 2.06 -10.07
CA ARG A 129 2.04 1.54 -9.97
C ARG A 129 2.23 0.70 -8.71
N GLU A 130 1.74 1.17 -7.56
CA GLU A 130 1.75 0.39 -6.31
C GLU A 130 1.01 -0.95 -6.49
N GLN A 131 -0.19 -0.93 -7.07
CA GLN A 131 -0.96 -2.15 -7.32
C GLN A 131 -0.25 -3.10 -8.29
N ALA A 132 0.47 -2.58 -9.30
CA ALA A 132 1.26 -3.39 -10.21
C ALA A 132 2.45 -4.05 -9.50
N TYR A 133 3.11 -3.39 -8.54
CA TYR A 133 4.13 -4.02 -7.69
C TYR A 133 3.55 -5.17 -6.88
N PHE A 134 2.42 -4.96 -6.20
CA PHE A 134 1.74 -6.04 -5.46
C PHE A 134 1.31 -7.19 -6.37
N TYR A 135 0.78 -6.86 -7.56
CA TYR A 135 0.39 -7.87 -8.54
C TYR A 135 1.58 -8.73 -8.99
N CYS A 136 2.69 -8.12 -9.42
CA CYS A 136 3.89 -8.82 -9.85
C CYS A 136 4.50 -9.65 -8.72
N TYR A 137 4.60 -9.09 -7.51
CA TYR A 137 5.09 -9.78 -6.33
C TYR A 137 4.26 -11.03 -6.01
N ARG A 138 2.93 -10.88 -5.92
CA ARG A 138 2.02 -12.01 -5.63
C ARG A 138 2.04 -13.07 -6.71
N LYS A 139 2.09 -12.68 -7.99
CA LYS A 139 2.22 -13.59 -9.14
C LYS A 139 3.49 -14.43 -9.03
N ARG A 140 4.63 -13.84 -8.64
CA ARG A 140 5.90 -14.56 -8.42
C ARG A 140 5.83 -15.52 -7.24
N CYS A 141 5.02 -15.23 -6.23
CA CYS A 141 4.73 -16.15 -5.13
C CYS A 141 3.70 -17.24 -5.48
N GLY A 142 3.18 -17.28 -6.71
CA GLY A 142 2.20 -18.26 -7.15
C GLY A 142 0.75 -17.88 -6.93
N PHE A 143 0.45 -16.64 -6.51
CA PHE A 143 -0.93 -16.16 -6.37
C PHE A 143 -1.44 -15.52 -7.67
N ILE A 144 -2.54 -16.03 -8.22
CA ILE A 144 -3.17 -15.51 -9.43
C ILE A 144 -4.29 -14.54 -9.03
N TYR A 145 -4.37 -13.41 -9.73
CA TYR A 145 -5.42 -12.41 -9.50
C TYR A 145 -6.82 -13.03 -9.63
N GLY A 146 -7.67 -12.76 -8.64
CA GLY A 146 -9.04 -13.32 -8.59
C GLY A 146 -9.15 -14.66 -7.87
N GLN A 147 -8.06 -15.29 -7.47
CA GLN A 147 -8.11 -16.45 -6.59
C GLN A 147 -8.67 -16.10 -5.21
N PRO A 148 -9.24 -17.11 -4.49
CA PRO A 148 -9.78 -16.89 -3.16
C PRO A 148 -8.71 -16.36 -2.18
N LEU A 149 -8.98 -15.20 -1.59
CA LEU A 149 -8.10 -14.50 -0.66
C LEU A 149 -8.84 -14.22 0.64
N VAL A 150 -8.19 -14.44 1.78
CA VAL A 150 -8.62 -13.89 3.07
C VAL A 150 -7.82 -12.63 3.37
N SER A 151 -8.49 -11.53 3.70
CA SER A 151 -7.84 -10.27 4.11
C SER A 151 -8.18 -9.94 5.56
N LEU A 152 -7.18 -10.07 6.43
CA LEU A 152 -7.26 -9.79 7.86
C LEU A 152 -6.62 -8.42 8.15
N ARG A 153 -7.23 -7.38 7.66
CA ARG A 153 -6.80 -5.98 7.87
C ARG A 153 -7.93 -5.19 8.51
N GLY A 154 -7.62 -4.08 9.21
CA GLY A 154 -8.58 -3.20 9.88
C GLY A 154 -9.60 -2.50 8.99
N ASN A 155 -10.04 -3.16 7.92
CA ASN A 155 -10.92 -2.58 6.90
C ASN A 155 -12.41 -2.71 7.24
N LEU A 156 -12.80 -3.46 8.28
CA LEU A 156 -14.19 -3.64 8.68
C LEU A 156 -14.57 -2.68 9.79
N GLU A 157 -15.85 -2.30 9.83
CA GLU A 157 -16.37 -1.56 10.97
C GLU A 157 -16.30 -2.44 12.23
N LYS A 158 -16.13 -1.82 13.42
CA LYS A 158 -15.92 -2.58 14.66
C LYS A 158 -17.02 -3.61 14.98
N LYS A 159 -18.23 -3.43 14.44
CA LYS A 159 -19.35 -4.35 14.63
C LYS A 159 -19.44 -5.47 13.61
N GLU A 160 -18.70 -5.38 12.49
CA GLU A 160 -18.72 -6.39 11.44
C GLU A 160 -17.60 -7.40 11.67
N LEU A 161 -17.93 -8.69 11.75
CA LEU A 161 -16.94 -9.76 11.88
C LEU A 161 -16.28 -10.08 10.55
N TYR A 162 -17.07 -10.16 9.49
CA TYR A 162 -16.59 -10.49 8.15
C TYR A 162 -17.43 -9.87 7.05
N LEU A 163 -16.85 -9.77 5.86
CA LEU A 163 -17.52 -9.36 4.63
C LEU A 163 -16.95 -10.15 3.45
N LYS A 164 -17.80 -10.83 2.68
CA LYS A 164 -17.40 -11.48 1.44
C LYS A 164 -17.70 -10.59 0.24
N VAL A 165 -16.66 -10.28 -0.55
CA VAL A 165 -16.78 -9.54 -1.81
C VAL A 165 -16.59 -10.52 -2.96
N HIS A 166 -17.67 -10.89 -3.63
CA HIS A 166 -17.68 -11.98 -4.62
C HIS A 166 -16.85 -11.67 -5.86
N ILE A 167 -16.91 -10.43 -6.38
CA ILE A 167 -16.20 -10.04 -7.59
C ILE A 167 -14.67 -10.12 -7.44
N SER A 168 -14.14 -9.83 -6.25
CA SER A 168 -12.71 -9.93 -5.95
C SER A 168 -12.33 -11.28 -5.36
N ASN A 169 -13.30 -12.15 -5.13
CA ASN A 169 -13.13 -13.40 -4.41
C ASN A 169 -12.38 -13.24 -3.09
N THR A 170 -12.72 -12.17 -2.35
CA THR A 170 -12.04 -11.82 -1.10
C THR A 170 -13.00 -11.94 0.08
N LEU A 171 -12.56 -12.65 1.11
CA LEU A 171 -13.17 -12.68 2.42
C LEU A 171 -12.40 -11.73 3.35
N TYR A 172 -13.02 -10.61 3.70
CA TYR A 172 -12.48 -9.70 4.71
C TYR A 172 -12.87 -10.18 6.10
N LEU A 173 -11.91 -10.25 7.02
CA LEU A 173 -12.11 -10.53 8.44
C LEU A 173 -11.67 -9.32 9.28
N SER A 174 -12.39 -9.02 10.33
CA SER A 174 -12.05 -7.92 11.24
C SER A 174 -10.84 -8.29 12.10
N SER A 175 -9.74 -7.54 11.98
CA SER A 175 -8.59 -7.69 12.88
C SER A 175 -8.87 -7.19 14.29
N TYR A 176 -9.90 -6.37 14.49
CA TYR A 176 -10.29 -5.84 15.81
C TYR A 176 -11.06 -6.82 16.69
N ASN A 177 -11.64 -7.86 16.08
CA ASN A 177 -12.55 -8.79 16.74
C ASN A 177 -11.97 -10.21 16.85
N ILE A 178 -10.64 -10.36 16.84
CA ILE A 178 -9.98 -11.65 17.02
C ILE A 178 -9.98 -11.99 18.52
N ASN A 179 -10.84 -12.92 18.93
CA ASN A 179 -10.94 -13.39 20.32
C ASN A 179 -11.56 -14.79 20.39
N SER A 180 -11.64 -15.35 21.60
CA SER A 180 -12.17 -16.69 21.83
C SER A 180 -13.65 -16.88 21.41
N GLN A 181 -14.45 -15.83 21.35
CA GLN A 181 -15.87 -15.92 20.97
C GLN A 181 -16.05 -15.93 19.44
N THR A 182 -15.17 -15.26 18.70
CA THR A 182 -15.30 -15.04 17.26
C THR A 182 -14.44 -15.97 16.40
N VAL A 183 -13.40 -16.58 16.99
CA VAL A 183 -12.45 -17.43 16.26
C VAL A 183 -13.12 -18.61 15.53
N GLN A 184 -14.16 -19.21 16.14
CA GLN A 184 -14.91 -20.28 15.48
C GLN A 184 -15.60 -19.80 14.20
N THR A 185 -16.25 -18.63 14.28
CA THR A 185 -16.87 -17.99 13.11
C THR A 185 -15.84 -17.73 12.01
N TYR A 186 -14.65 -17.23 12.36
CA TYR A 186 -13.58 -16.98 11.39
C TYR A 186 -13.12 -18.28 10.74
N TYR A 187 -12.89 -19.31 11.54
CA TYR A 187 -12.52 -20.65 11.06
C TYR A 187 -13.52 -21.18 10.04
N ASP A 188 -14.81 -21.19 10.38
CA ASP A 188 -15.88 -21.70 9.53
C ASP A 188 -15.98 -20.91 8.21
N GLN A 189 -15.86 -19.58 8.27
CA GLN A 189 -15.86 -18.73 7.08
C GLN A 189 -14.63 -18.95 6.19
N ILE A 190 -13.45 -19.16 6.78
CA ILE A 190 -12.23 -19.49 6.04
C ILE A 190 -12.37 -20.84 5.35
N LEU A 191 -12.81 -21.87 6.06
CA LEU A 191 -13.05 -23.22 5.48
C LEU A 191 -14.03 -23.16 4.32
N LYS A 192 -15.14 -22.45 4.48
CA LYS A 192 -16.14 -22.27 3.42
C LYS A 192 -15.60 -21.51 2.21
N HIS A 193 -14.70 -20.55 2.45
CA HIS A 193 -14.10 -19.73 1.39
C HIS A 193 -13.02 -20.46 0.61
N LYS A 194 -12.32 -21.42 1.22
CA LYS A 194 -11.22 -22.21 0.64
C LYS A 194 -10.12 -21.33 0.05
N PRO A 195 -9.52 -20.43 0.83
CA PRO A 195 -8.54 -19.48 0.32
C PRO A 195 -7.25 -20.17 -0.09
N VAL A 196 -6.60 -19.66 -1.14
CA VAL A 196 -5.23 -20.01 -1.51
C VAL A 196 -4.21 -19.09 -0.87
N ALA A 197 -4.66 -17.93 -0.38
CA ALA A 197 -3.81 -16.99 0.33
C ALA A 197 -4.55 -16.29 1.47
N ILE A 198 -3.77 -15.88 2.48
CA ILE A 198 -4.21 -14.98 3.54
C ILE A 198 -3.28 -13.77 3.57
N GLU A 199 -3.83 -12.57 3.77
CA GLU A 199 -3.06 -11.36 3.97
C GLU A 199 -3.47 -10.65 5.26
N GLY A 200 -2.52 -10.00 5.92
CA GLY A 200 -2.80 -9.25 7.13
C GLY A 200 -1.56 -8.62 7.74
N TYR A 201 -1.76 -7.89 8.83
CA TYR A 201 -0.66 -7.49 9.69
C TYR A 201 -0.07 -8.71 10.39
N PRO A 202 1.26 -8.82 10.55
CA PRO A 202 1.88 -9.93 11.26
C PRO A 202 1.24 -10.22 12.61
N SER A 203 1.00 -9.20 13.45
CA SER A 203 0.34 -9.34 14.75
C SER A 203 -1.08 -9.89 14.66
N SER A 204 -1.85 -9.47 13.65
CA SER A 204 -3.23 -9.95 13.45
C SER A 204 -3.26 -11.42 13.03
N LEU A 205 -2.38 -11.81 12.12
CA LEU A 205 -2.25 -13.21 11.69
C LEU A 205 -1.77 -14.10 12.83
N TYR A 206 -0.79 -13.62 13.61
CA TYR A 206 -0.30 -14.31 14.80
C TYR A 206 -1.40 -14.51 15.84
N SER A 207 -2.17 -13.45 16.15
CA SER A 207 -3.31 -13.54 17.06
C SER A 207 -4.36 -14.55 16.61
N LEU A 208 -4.69 -14.57 15.32
CA LEU A 208 -5.61 -15.57 14.76
C LEU A 208 -5.04 -16.99 14.92
N ALA A 209 -3.76 -17.19 14.60
CA ALA A 209 -3.10 -18.49 14.71
C ALA A 209 -3.09 -19.02 16.15
N LEU A 210 -2.80 -18.14 17.14
CA LEU A 210 -2.86 -18.49 18.56
C LEU A 210 -4.28 -18.95 18.98
N MET A 211 -5.31 -18.18 18.61
CA MET A 211 -6.69 -18.50 18.96
C MET A 211 -7.17 -19.83 18.33
N LEU A 212 -6.72 -20.09 17.11
CA LEU A 212 -7.02 -21.39 16.43
C LEU A 212 -6.31 -22.54 17.15
N ARG A 213 -5.01 -22.40 17.47
CA ARG A 213 -4.23 -23.40 18.17
C ARG A 213 -4.84 -23.73 19.54
N ASP A 214 -5.23 -22.72 20.32
CA ASP A 214 -5.80 -22.91 21.66
C ASP A 214 -7.15 -23.64 21.64
N ARG A 215 -7.80 -23.72 20.46
CA ARG A 215 -9.01 -24.52 20.23
C ARG A 215 -8.76 -25.83 19.50
N GLY A 216 -7.52 -26.18 19.20
CA GLY A 216 -7.18 -27.37 18.44
C GLY A 216 -7.65 -27.30 16.97
N LEU A 217 -7.93 -26.10 16.44
CA LEU A 217 -8.37 -25.89 15.06
C LEU A 217 -7.15 -25.72 14.15
N GLN A 218 -7.15 -26.38 13.00
CA GLN A 218 -6.07 -26.31 12.02
C GLN A 218 -6.57 -25.76 10.69
N LEU A 219 -5.79 -24.85 10.12
CA LEU A 219 -5.99 -24.31 8.78
C LEU A 219 -4.75 -24.57 7.94
N HIS A 220 -4.96 -24.98 6.70
CA HIS A 220 -3.91 -25.05 5.71
C HIS A 220 -4.18 -24.00 4.61
N ILE A 221 -3.38 -22.94 4.59
CA ILE A 221 -3.44 -21.90 3.57
C ILE A 221 -2.04 -21.78 2.95
N PRO A 222 -1.88 -22.05 1.63
CA PRO A 222 -0.55 -22.16 1.01
C PRO A 222 0.31 -20.89 1.09
N LEU A 223 -0.32 -19.72 1.05
CA LEU A 223 0.38 -18.44 0.97
C LEU A 223 -0.04 -17.49 2.08
N ALA A 224 0.92 -16.81 2.70
CA ALA A 224 0.66 -15.72 3.63
C ALA A 224 1.40 -14.45 3.19
N PHE A 225 0.68 -13.34 3.05
CA PHE A 225 1.24 -12.03 2.71
C PHE A 225 1.14 -11.09 3.92
N THR A 226 2.28 -10.68 4.43
CA THR A 226 2.35 -9.78 5.59
C THR A 226 3.00 -8.46 5.19
N SER A 227 2.56 -7.35 5.80
CA SER A 227 3.17 -6.04 5.59
C SER A 227 2.77 -5.05 6.70
N SER A 228 3.52 -3.95 6.80
CA SER A 228 3.11 -2.74 7.53
C SER A 228 3.12 -2.84 9.07
N GLU A 229 4.07 -3.57 9.62
CA GLU A 229 4.48 -3.47 11.03
C GLU A 229 5.97 -3.33 11.18
#